data_216bd7e7f32fae19f0e610bbd3f413a4
#
_entry.id   216bd7e7f32fae19f0e610bbd3f413a4
#
_cell.length_a   1.000
_cell.length_b   1.000
_cell.length_c   1.000
_cell.angle_alpha   90.00
_cell.angle_beta   90.00
_cell.angle_gamma   90.00
#
_symmetry.space_group_name_H-M   'P 1'
#
loop_
_entity.id
_entity.type
_entity.pdbx_description
1 polymer ?
#
loop_
_entity_poly.entity_id
_entity_poly.type
_entity_poly.pdbx_seq_one_letter_code
_entity_poly.pdbx_strand_id
1 'polypeptide(L)'
;QSKISDGFECLMVSLKAGERAMPVAWKIVETKGAIGFNVQEELLNSVLDMIPSEVSIFLAADRFYGTSALIDWCKKQNWQYRIRLKGNLIFQHDGRDITSEGALKEKMTELIAARFNNTDIATNIGIIWEKENGHKEPWFIAMECNPSKYRALDYGMRWGIECMFSDFKSRGFSITKTHLRHTDRLERLILILTIALYWAVSTGMQPKTDKTKITKKNFADR
;
A
#
# COMPACT_ATOMS: atom_id res chain seq x y z
N GLN A 1 6.68 1.37 -2.90
CA GLN A 1 8.02 1.88 -3.27
C GLN A 1 8.03 3.40 -3.22
N SER A 2 9.11 3.99 -2.73
CA SER A 2 9.23 5.44 -2.63
C SER A 2 10.69 5.87 -2.66
N LYS A 3 11.00 6.87 -3.49
CA LYS A 3 12.35 7.47 -3.54
C LYS A 3 12.66 8.12 -2.18
N ILE A 4 13.81 7.77 -1.60
CA ILE A 4 14.25 8.31 -0.29
C ILE A 4 15.35 9.35 -0.49
N SER A 5 16.30 9.09 -1.40
CA SER A 5 17.35 10.02 -1.81
C SER A 5 17.74 9.74 -3.25
N ASP A 6 18.72 10.49 -3.80
CA ASP A 6 19.15 10.26 -5.16
C ASP A 6 19.78 8.87 -5.32
N GLY A 7 19.16 8.05 -6.19
CA GLY A 7 19.58 6.68 -6.47
C GLY A 7 19.08 5.62 -5.49
N PHE A 8 18.32 5.99 -4.43
CA PHE A 8 17.82 5.04 -3.45
C PHE A 8 16.29 5.00 -3.39
N GLU A 9 15.75 3.83 -3.57
CA GLU A 9 14.33 3.53 -3.44
C GLU A 9 14.07 2.67 -2.20
N CYS A 10 13.03 3.00 -1.46
CA CYS A 10 12.55 2.20 -0.33
C CYS A 10 11.36 1.36 -0.76
N LEU A 11 11.53 0.05 -0.74
CA LEU A 11 10.43 -0.91 -0.72
C LEU A 11 9.96 -1.04 0.73
N MET A 12 8.66 -0.98 0.98
CA MET A 12 8.13 -1.02 2.34
C MET A 12 6.82 -1.78 2.40
N VAL A 13 6.70 -2.60 3.42
CA VAL A 13 5.45 -3.20 3.87
C VAL A 13 5.04 -2.50 5.16
N SER A 14 3.78 -2.11 5.24
CA SER A 14 3.22 -1.44 6.41
C SER A 14 1.89 -2.05 6.82
N LEU A 15 1.61 -2.06 8.09
CA LEU A 15 0.33 -2.43 8.67
C LEU A 15 -0.60 -1.21 8.71
N LYS A 16 -1.84 -1.37 8.28
CA LYS A 16 -2.88 -0.33 8.47
C LYS A 16 -3.32 -0.30 9.93
N ALA A 17 -3.14 0.84 10.57
CA ALA A 17 -3.57 1.11 11.95
C ALA A 17 -4.50 2.34 11.97
N GLY A 18 -5.81 2.12 11.95
CA GLY A 18 -6.79 3.19 11.73
C GLY A 18 -6.58 3.84 10.36
N GLU A 19 -6.41 5.16 10.34
CA GLU A 19 -6.13 5.94 9.12
C GLU A 19 -4.63 6.06 8.83
N ARG A 20 -3.77 5.39 9.59
CA ARG A 20 -2.31 5.47 9.47
C ARG A 20 -1.74 4.16 8.96
N ALA A 21 -0.53 4.23 8.42
CA ALA A 21 0.28 3.07 8.08
C ALA A 21 1.50 3.02 9.00
N MET A 22 1.76 1.84 9.55
CA MET A 22 2.91 1.58 10.43
C MET A 22 3.88 0.67 9.69
N PRO A 23 5.13 1.09 9.45
CA PRO A 23 6.14 0.23 8.83
C PRO A 23 6.34 -1.05 9.62
N VAL A 24 6.40 -2.18 8.91
CA VAL A 24 6.66 -3.51 9.47
C VAL A 24 7.99 -4.05 8.94
N ALA A 25 8.20 -3.92 7.63
CA ALA A 25 9.43 -4.35 6.98
C ALA A 25 9.78 -3.41 5.83
N TRP A 26 11.07 -3.25 5.56
CA TRP A 26 11.56 -2.42 4.46
C TRP A 26 12.90 -2.93 3.93
N LYS A 27 13.17 -2.56 2.68
CA LYS A 27 14.46 -2.77 2.00
C LYS A 27 14.81 -1.51 1.25
N ILE A 28 16.04 -1.05 1.39
CA ILE A 28 16.59 0.03 0.58
C ILE A 28 17.36 -0.57 -0.58
N VAL A 29 17.01 -0.15 -1.79
CA VAL A 29 17.65 -0.63 -3.01
C VAL A 29 18.26 0.55 -3.76
N GLU A 30 19.52 0.43 -4.14
CA GLU A 30 20.16 1.39 -5.03
C GLU A 30 19.69 1.13 -6.46
N THR A 31 18.74 1.94 -6.91
CA THR A 31 18.13 1.83 -8.24
C THR A 31 17.47 3.13 -8.66
N LYS A 32 17.35 3.34 -9.96
CA LYS A 32 16.57 4.45 -10.56
C LYS A 32 15.24 3.96 -11.15
N GLY A 33 14.91 2.69 -10.98
CA GLY A 33 13.75 2.04 -11.58
C GLY A 33 12.88 1.29 -10.59
N ALA A 34 11.98 0.47 -11.13
CA ALA A 34 11.14 -0.40 -10.32
C ALA A 34 11.98 -1.53 -9.67
N ILE A 35 11.69 -1.83 -8.42
CA ILE A 35 12.30 -2.96 -7.70
C ILE A 35 11.67 -4.25 -8.22
N GLY A 36 12.51 -5.20 -8.64
CA GLY A 36 12.09 -6.48 -9.19
C GLY A 36 11.34 -7.37 -8.19
N PHE A 37 10.58 -8.33 -8.69
CA PHE A 37 9.73 -9.19 -7.86
C PHE A 37 10.53 -10.04 -6.86
N ASN A 38 11.72 -10.51 -7.20
CA ASN A 38 12.59 -11.27 -6.30
C ASN A 38 12.87 -10.54 -4.98
N VAL A 39 13.12 -9.24 -5.03
CA VAL A 39 13.34 -8.42 -3.81
C VAL A 39 12.03 -8.19 -3.07
N GLN A 40 10.91 -8.04 -3.79
CA GLN A 40 9.59 -7.94 -3.19
C GLN A 40 9.22 -9.23 -2.45
N GLU A 41 9.46 -10.38 -3.07
CA GLU A 41 9.22 -11.70 -2.51
C GLU A 41 10.06 -11.95 -1.24
N GLU A 42 11.37 -11.62 -1.28
CA GLU A 42 12.25 -11.69 -0.10
C GLU A 42 11.67 -10.91 1.08
N LEU A 43 11.23 -9.67 0.82
CA LEU A 43 10.64 -8.82 1.86
C LEU A 43 9.29 -9.36 2.35
N LEU A 44 8.43 -9.84 1.46
CA LEU A 44 7.14 -10.41 1.83
C LEU A 44 7.29 -11.70 2.62
N ASN A 45 8.25 -12.56 2.28
CA ASN A 45 8.56 -13.77 3.04
C ASN A 45 9.04 -13.43 4.46
N SER A 46 9.87 -12.39 4.63
CA SER A 46 10.27 -11.94 5.96
C SER A 46 9.09 -11.44 6.80
N VAL A 47 8.07 -10.86 6.16
CA VAL A 47 6.83 -10.46 6.85
C VAL A 47 5.99 -11.70 7.20
N LEU A 48 5.91 -12.67 6.29
CA LEU A 48 5.19 -13.92 6.52
C LEU A 48 5.71 -14.66 7.76
N ASP A 49 7.03 -14.68 7.94
CA ASP A 49 7.68 -15.31 9.11
C ASP A 49 7.34 -14.64 10.46
N MET A 50 6.89 -13.39 10.42
CA MET A 50 6.51 -12.63 11.64
C MET A 50 5.03 -12.77 11.99
N ILE A 51 4.20 -13.26 11.07
CA ILE A 51 2.74 -13.29 11.23
C ILE A 51 2.31 -14.69 11.68
N PRO A 52 1.51 -14.81 12.76
CA PRO A 52 0.92 -16.08 13.15
C PRO A 52 0.08 -16.69 12.02
N SER A 53 0.15 -18.00 11.85
CA SER A 53 -0.49 -18.72 10.73
C SER A 53 -2.01 -18.63 10.69
N GLU A 54 -2.65 -18.36 11.83
CA GLU A 54 -4.09 -18.20 11.99
C GLU A 54 -4.61 -16.80 11.57
N VAL A 55 -3.72 -15.86 11.28
CA VAL A 55 -4.10 -14.50 10.93
C VAL A 55 -4.42 -14.40 9.45
N SER A 56 -5.63 -13.94 9.12
CA SER A 56 -6.01 -13.64 7.75
C SER A 56 -5.38 -12.33 7.28
N ILE A 57 -4.68 -12.36 6.16
CA ILE A 57 -3.96 -11.22 5.61
C ILE A 57 -4.68 -10.65 4.41
N PHE A 58 -4.76 -9.33 4.38
CA PHE A 58 -5.26 -8.53 3.26
C PHE A 58 -4.15 -7.60 2.76
N LEU A 59 -3.66 -7.85 1.55
CA LEU A 59 -2.61 -7.05 0.91
C LEU A 59 -3.22 -6.01 -0.04
N ALA A 60 -2.92 -4.74 0.19
CA ALA A 60 -3.21 -3.68 -0.77
C ALA A 60 -1.91 -3.13 -1.37
N ALA A 61 -1.80 -3.12 -2.70
CA ALA A 61 -0.59 -2.68 -3.39
C ALA A 61 -0.91 -1.79 -4.61
N ASP A 62 0.00 -0.85 -4.90
CA ASP A 62 -0.20 0.07 -6.01
C ASP A 62 0.16 -0.55 -7.37
N ARG A 63 -0.04 0.20 -8.44
CA ARG A 63 0.14 -0.25 -9.84
C ARG A 63 1.55 -0.71 -10.20
N PHE A 64 2.58 -0.34 -9.42
CA PHE A 64 3.94 -0.83 -9.65
C PHE A 64 4.09 -2.30 -9.27
N TYR A 65 3.24 -2.77 -8.38
CA TYR A 65 3.21 -4.15 -7.91
C TYR A 65 2.18 -5.02 -8.65
N GLY A 66 1.40 -4.43 -9.57
CA GLY A 66 0.36 -5.12 -10.35
C GLY A 66 0.95 -6.07 -11.38
N THR A 67 1.59 -7.14 -10.93
CA THR A 67 2.23 -8.18 -11.75
C THR A 67 1.61 -9.55 -11.50
N SER A 68 1.68 -10.43 -12.51
CA SER A 68 1.26 -11.83 -12.35
C SER A 68 2.04 -12.55 -11.24
N ALA A 69 3.33 -12.24 -11.09
CA ALA A 69 4.19 -12.85 -10.08
C ALA A 69 3.70 -12.56 -8.64
N LEU A 70 3.36 -11.30 -8.31
CA LEU A 70 2.84 -10.96 -6.98
C LEU A 70 1.47 -11.60 -6.75
N ILE A 71 0.60 -11.62 -7.76
CA ILE A 71 -0.73 -12.24 -7.65
C ILE A 71 -0.60 -13.75 -7.41
N ASP A 72 0.29 -14.43 -8.13
CA ASP A 72 0.57 -15.85 -7.92
C ASP A 72 1.09 -16.13 -6.51
N TRP A 73 2.02 -15.30 -6.04
CA TRP A 73 2.54 -15.40 -4.69
C TRP A 73 1.42 -15.23 -3.64
N CYS A 74 0.55 -14.21 -3.76
CA CYS A 74 -0.59 -14.01 -2.85
C CYS A 74 -1.52 -15.22 -2.83
N LYS A 75 -1.79 -15.82 -3.99
CA LYS A 75 -2.61 -17.04 -4.10
C LYS A 75 -1.98 -18.24 -3.39
N LYS A 76 -0.67 -18.44 -3.59
CA LYS A 76 0.09 -19.53 -2.93
C LYS A 76 0.08 -19.38 -1.40
N GLN A 77 0.12 -18.14 -0.90
CA GLN A 77 0.05 -17.85 0.53
C GLN A 77 -1.38 -17.75 1.07
N ASN A 78 -2.39 -17.92 0.22
CA ASN A 78 -3.80 -17.74 0.58
C ASN A 78 -4.11 -16.35 1.18
N TRP A 79 -3.41 -15.31 0.70
CA TRP A 79 -3.64 -13.93 1.11
C TRP A 79 -4.75 -13.31 0.27
N GLN A 80 -5.63 -12.56 0.91
CA GLN A 80 -6.54 -11.64 0.22
C GLN A 80 -5.75 -10.47 -0.36
N TYR A 81 -6.17 -9.97 -1.52
CA TYR A 81 -5.46 -8.86 -2.13
C TYR A 81 -6.35 -7.88 -2.89
N ARG A 82 -5.92 -6.61 -2.91
CA ARG A 82 -6.40 -5.55 -3.79
C ARG A 82 -5.20 -4.87 -4.40
N ILE A 83 -4.87 -5.24 -5.62
CA ILE A 83 -3.69 -4.77 -6.30
C ILE A 83 -4.13 -3.95 -7.51
N ARG A 84 -3.75 -2.67 -7.54
CA ARG A 84 -4.02 -1.84 -8.69
C ARG A 84 -3.15 -2.28 -9.86
N LEU A 85 -3.76 -2.37 -11.03
CA LEU A 85 -3.10 -2.76 -12.26
C LEU A 85 -2.77 -1.53 -13.12
N LYS A 86 -1.76 -1.65 -13.96
CA LYS A 86 -1.44 -0.61 -14.97
C LYS A 86 -2.50 -0.60 -16.06
N GLY A 87 -2.81 0.59 -16.58
CA GLY A 87 -3.83 0.77 -17.62
C GLY A 87 -3.43 0.27 -19.01
N ASN A 88 -2.20 -0.20 -19.20
CA ASN A 88 -1.70 -0.70 -20.49
C ASN A 88 -1.56 -2.23 -20.53
N LEU A 89 -2.15 -2.93 -19.59
CA LEU A 89 -2.14 -4.39 -19.57
C LEU A 89 -3.17 -4.95 -20.55
N ILE A 90 -2.85 -6.14 -21.07
CA ILE A 90 -3.74 -6.94 -21.90
C ILE A 90 -4.09 -8.20 -21.12
N PHE A 91 -5.35 -8.53 -21.10
CA PHE A 91 -5.89 -9.73 -20.42
C PHE A 91 -6.59 -10.61 -21.42
N GLN A 92 -6.47 -11.91 -21.25
CA GLN A 92 -7.32 -12.88 -21.92
C GLN A 92 -8.58 -13.13 -21.05
N HIS A 93 -9.74 -12.87 -21.61
CA HIS A 93 -11.03 -13.07 -20.96
C HIS A 93 -12.07 -13.54 -22.00
N ASP A 94 -12.78 -14.62 -21.69
CA ASP A 94 -13.78 -15.24 -22.58
C ASP A 94 -13.25 -15.53 -24.00
N GLY A 95 -11.99 -16.02 -24.06
CA GLY A 95 -11.36 -16.43 -25.31
C GLY A 95 -10.87 -15.28 -26.20
N ARG A 96 -10.88 -14.03 -25.72
CA ARG A 96 -10.39 -12.85 -26.45
C ARG A 96 -9.43 -12.02 -25.61
N ASP A 97 -8.59 -11.27 -26.30
CA ASP A 97 -7.71 -10.28 -25.66
C ASP A 97 -8.49 -9.00 -25.38
N ILE A 98 -8.44 -8.55 -24.12
CA ILE A 98 -9.09 -7.32 -23.66
C ILE A 98 -8.02 -6.36 -23.16
N THR A 99 -7.98 -5.17 -23.73
CA THR A 99 -7.21 -4.04 -23.20
C THR A 99 -8.03 -3.25 -22.20
N SER A 100 -7.37 -2.49 -21.33
CA SER A 100 -8.09 -1.60 -20.41
C SER A 100 -8.97 -0.59 -21.13
N GLU A 101 -8.53 -0.08 -22.29
CA GLU A 101 -9.33 0.83 -23.12
C GLU A 101 -10.54 0.11 -23.73
N GLY A 102 -10.37 -1.13 -24.19
CA GLY A 102 -11.45 -1.98 -24.69
C GLY A 102 -12.53 -2.23 -23.64
N ALA A 103 -12.11 -2.63 -22.43
CA ALA A 103 -13.01 -2.85 -21.31
C ALA A 103 -13.83 -1.59 -20.94
N LEU A 104 -13.20 -0.41 -20.99
CA LEU A 104 -13.93 0.86 -20.75
C LEU A 104 -14.90 1.22 -21.87
N LYS A 105 -14.54 1.00 -23.14
CA LYS A 105 -15.43 1.23 -24.29
C LYS A 105 -16.66 0.33 -24.22
N GLU A 106 -16.47 -0.92 -23.79
CA GLU A 106 -17.56 -1.89 -23.57
C GLU A 106 -18.31 -1.68 -22.25
N LYS A 107 -17.95 -0.67 -21.46
CA LYS A 107 -18.53 -0.34 -20.14
C LYS A 107 -18.49 -1.51 -19.16
N MET A 108 -17.43 -2.33 -19.25
CA MET A 108 -17.26 -3.44 -18.33
C MET A 108 -16.95 -2.91 -16.93
N THR A 109 -17.56 -3.53 -15.93
CA THR A 109 -17.30 -3.21 -14.51
C THR A 109 -16.46 -4.27 -13.82
N GLU A 110 -16.31 -5.44 -14.46
CA GLU A 110 -15.58 -6.57 -13.92
C GLU A 110 -15.08 -7.51 -15.02
N LEU A 111 -13.99 -8.22 -14.74
CA LEU A 111 -13.52 -9.34 -15.52
C LEU A 111 -13.29 -10.51 -14.55
N ILE A 112 -13.95 -11.63 -14.79
CA ILE A 112 -13.83 -12.83 -13.97
C ILE A 112 -12.78 -13.76 -14.59
N ALA A 113 -11.86 -14.27 -13.75
CA ALA A 113 -10.80 -15.18 -14.17
C ALA A 113 -9.97 -14.67 -15.39
N ALA A 114 -9.78 -13.35 -15.48
CA ALA A 114 -8.95 -12.76 -16.52
C ALA A 114 -7.49 -13.19 -16.34
N ARG A 115 -6.87 -13.69 -17.41
CA ARG A 115 -5.47 -14.12 -17.41
C ARG A 115 -4.57 -13.00 -17.90
N PHE A 116 -3.44 -12.84 -17.26
CA PHE A 116 -2.39 -11.96 -17.80
C PHE A 116 -1.86 -12.54 -19.12
N ASN A 117 -1.66 -11.65 -20.09
CA ASN A 117 -1.06 -12.07 -21.35
C ASN A 117 0.29 -12.78 -21.11
N ASN A 118 0.51 -13.88 -21.83
CA ASN A 118 1.70 -14.75 -21.73
C ASN A 118 1.91 -15.43 -20.36
N THR A 119 0.87 -15.58 -19.56
CA THR A 119 0.95 -16.35 -18.30
C THR A 119 -0.34 -17.16 -18.10
N ASP A 120 -0.25 -18.23 -17.29
CA ASP A 120 -1.43 -18.99 -16.84
C ASP A 120 -2.08 -18.40 -15.59
N ILE A 121 -1.58 -17.27 -15.11
CA ILE A 121 -2.07 -16.65 -13.89
C ILE A 121 -3.34 -15.87 -14.19
N ALA A 122 -4.45 -16.35 -13.63
CA ALA A 122 -5.75 -15.69 -13.71
C ALA A 122 -6.05 -14.93 -12.41
N THR A 123 -6.80 -13.84 -12.50
CA THR A 123 -7.32 -13.10 -11.36
C THR A 123 -8.67 -12.47 -11.72
N ASN A 124 -9.46 -12.11 -10.73
CA ASN A 124 -10.63 -11.30 -10.96
C ASN A 124 -10.25 -9.83 -10.93
N ILE A 125 -10.89 -9.00 -11.74
CA ILE A 125 -10.59 -7.58 -11.86
C ILE A 125 -11.87 -6.77 -11.71
N GLY A 126 -11.91 -5.88 -10.72
CA GLY A 126 -12.93 -4.85 -10.61
C GLY A 126 -12.49 -3.58 -11.34
N ILE A 127 -13.38 -2.97 -12.11
CA ILE A 127 -13.12 -1.76 -12.89
C ILE A 127 -13.98 -0.63 -12.32
N ILE A 128 -13.33 0.44 -11.84
CA ILE A 128 -14.02 1.59 -11.26
C ILE A 128 -13.52 2.89 -11.87
N TRP A 129 -14.44 3.76 -12.18
CA TRP A 129 -14.11 5.13 -12.56
C TRP A 129 -15.09 6.12 -11.95
N GLU A 130 -14.80 6.59 -10.76
CA GLU A 130 -15.60 7.59 -10.05
C GLU A 130 -15.06 9.01 -10.28
N LYS A 131 -15.39 9.58 -11.44
CA LYS A 131 -14.97 10.93 -11.83
C LYS A 131 -15.46 11.99 -10.83
N GLU A 132 -16.69 11.84 -10.35
CA GLU A 132 -17.33 12.75 -9.38
C GLU A 132 -16.61 12.73 -8.02
N ASN A 133 -15.99 11.59 -7.66
CA ASN A 133 -15.20 11.43 -6.44
C ASN A 133 -13.70 11.72 -6.65
N GLY A 134 -13.34 12.39 -7.76
CA GLY A 134 -11.99 12.86 -8.01
C GLY A 134 -11.03 11.82 -8.61
N HIS A 135 -11.53 10.68 -9.11
CA HIS A 135 -10.69 9.73 -9.83
C HIS A 135 -10.25 10.31 -11.18
N LYS A 136 -8.97 10.67 -11.28
CA LYS A 136 -8.37 11.20 -12.51
C LYS A 136 -8.31 10.18 -13.64
N GLU A 137 -8.22 8.90 -13.30
CA GLU A 137 -8.10 7.77 -14.21
C GLU A 137 -8.88 6.57 -13.67
N PRO A 138 -9.31 5.64 -14.53
CA PRO A 138 -9.98 4.42 -14.09
C PRO A 138 -9.05 3.54 -13.28
N TRP A 139 -9.62 2.81 -12.33
CA TRP A 139 -8.91 1.83 -11.52
C TRP A 139 -9.27 0.44 -11.98
N PHE A 140 -8.24 -0.36 -12.26
CA PHE A 140 -8.32 -1.79 -12.51
C PHE A 140 -7.73 -2.48 -11.29
N ILE A 141 -8.57 -3.11 -10.48
CA ILE A 141 -8.18 -3.69 -9.19
C ILE A 141 -8.26 -5.21 -9.27
N ALA A 142 -7.10 -5.86 -9.25
CA ALA A 142 -7.02 -7.31 -9.13
C ALA A 142 -7.42 -7.76 -7.72
N MET A 143 -8.17 -8.87 -7.64
CA MET A 143 -8.66 -9.42 -6.38
C MET A 143 -8.89 -10.94 -6.49
N GLU A 144 -8.85 -11.63 -5.36
CA GLU A 144 -9.07 -13.08 -5.27
C GLU A 144 -10.55 -13.45 -5.33
N CYS A 145 -11.42 -12.56 -4.85
CA CYS A 145 -12.86 -12.79 -4.75
C CYS A 145 -13.62 -12.23 -5.96
N ASN A 146 -14.91 -12.53 -6.04
CA ASN A 146 -15.79 -11.95 -7.06
C ASN A 146 -15.79 -10.42 -6.98
N PRO A 147 -15.57 -9.71 -8.08
CA PRO A 147 -15.50 -8.28 -8.08
C PRO A 147 -16.83 -7.64 -7.69
N SER A 148 -16.74 -6.47 -7.09
CA SER A 148 -17.83 -5.53 -6.95
C SER A 148 -17.25 -4.13 -6.76
N LYS A 149 -18.06 -3.10 -6.99
CA LYS A 149 -17.65 -1.72 -6.74
C LYS A 149 -17.09 -1.54 -5.33
N TYR A 150 -17.78 -2.05 -4.31
CA TYR A 150 -17.36 -1.91 -2.90
C TYR A 150 -16.02 -2.60 -2.62
N ARG A 151 -15.86 -3.84 -3.09
CA ARG A 151 -14.61 -4.59 -2.92
C ARG A 151 -13.43 -3.96 -3.64
N ALA A 152 -13.67 -3.34 -4.77
CA ALA A 152 -12.60 -2.62 -5.47
C ALA A 152 -12.24 -1.30 -4.77
N LEU A 153 -13.20 -0.64 -4.09
CA LEU A 153 -12.95 0.54 -3.26
C LEU A 153 -12.14 0.21 -1.99
N ASP A 154 -12.11 -1.05 -1.53
CA ASP A 154 -11.21 -1.48 -0.43
C ASP A 154 -9.73 -1.18 -0.72
N TYR A 155 -9.35 -1.05 -1.99
CA TYR A 155 -8.03 -0.57 -2.38
C TYR A 155 -7.67 0.78 -1.75
N GLY A 156 -8.66 1.62 -1.46
CA GLY A 156 -8.48 2.90 -0.77
C GLY A 156 -7.85 2.78 0.62
N MET A 157 -7.95 1.60 1.27
CA MET A 157 -7.29 1.34 2.55
C MET A 157 -5.77 1.50 2.49
N ARG A 158 -5.18 1.44 1.30
CA ARG A 158 -3.75 1.67 1.06
C ARG A 158 -3.30 3.12 1.35
N TRP A 159 -4.22 4.09 1.33
CA TRP A 159 -3.86 5.52 1.38
C TRP A 159 -2.98 5.91 2.57
N GLY A 160 -3.09 5.23 3.69
CA GLY A 160 -2.27 5.49 4.88
C GLY A 160 -0.76 5.45 4.63
N ILE A 161 -0.28 4.62 3.69
CA ILE A 161 1.15 4.52 3.36
C ILE A 161 1.67 5.77 2.63
N GLU A 162 0.83 6.44 1.84
CA GLU A 162 1.21 7.69 1.18
C GLU A 162 1.37 8.82 2.20
N CYS A 163 0.46 8.89 3.17
CA CYS A 163 0.55 9.83 4.29
C CYS A 163 1.83 9.58 5.09
N MET A 164 2.15 8.33 5.43
CA MET A 164 3.36 7.94 6.14
C MET A 164 4.63 8.36 5.38
N PHE A 165 4.72 8.06 4.08
CA PHE A 165 5.88 8.50 3.29
C PHE A 165 5.96 10.03 3.19
N SER A 166 4.84 10.74 3.16
CA SER A 166 4.82 12.19 3.20
C SER A 166 5.37 12.72 4.53
N ASP A 167 5.03 12.09 5.65
CA ASP A 167 5.56 12.44 6.96
C ASP A 167 7.08 12.18 7.04
N PHE A 168 7.56 11.07 6.48
CA PHE A 168 9.00 10.79 6.40
C PHE A 168 9.75 11.81 5.53
N LYS A 169 9.15 12.29 4.45
CA LYS A 169 9.80 13.17 3.47
C LYS A 169 9.68 14.65 3.81
N SER A 170 8.49 15.21 3.71
CA SER A 170 8.29 16.66 3.66
C SER A 170 7.54 17.24 4.84
N ARG A 171 6.68 16.47 5.48
CA ARG A 171 5.81 16.99 6.55
C ARG A 171 6.40 16.86 7.95
N GLY A 172 7.46 16.06 8.14
CA GLY A 172 8.03 15.80 9.45
C GLY A 172 9.54 15.63 9.42
N PHE A 173 9.99 14.45 9.04
CA PHE A 173 11.39 14.04 9.27
C PHE A 173 12.38 14.46 8.17
N SER A 174 11.93 14.95 7.02
CA SER A 174 12.78 15.44 5.91
C SER A 174 13.87 14.46 5.46
N ILE A 175 13.57 13.15 5.43
CA ILE A 175 14.53 12.09 5.09
C ILE A 175 15.22 12.30 3.74
N THR A 176 14.55 12.97 2.79
CA THR A 176 15.13 13.28 1.47
C THR A 176 16.30 14.25 1.52
N LYS A 177 16.51 14.93 2.64
CA LYS A 177 17.65 15.84 2.89
C LYS A 177 18.82 15.12 3.55
N THR A 178 18.72 13.80 3.78
CA THR A 178 19.83 13.04 4.34
C THR A 178 21.00 12.99 3.36
N HIS A 179 22.21 13.06 3.89
CA HIS A 179 23.45 12.86 3.12
C HIS A 179 23.96 11.41 3.21
N LEU A 180 23.16 10.50 3.78
CA LEU A 180 23.52 9.08 3.84
C LEU A 180 23.49 8.46 2.45
N ARG A 181 24.55 7.71 2.11
CA ARG A 181 24.74 7.08 0.80
C ARG A 181 24.96 5.55 0.87
N HIS A 182 24.60 4.94 2.00
CA HIS A 182 24.73 3.51 2.22
C HIS A 182 23.35 2.94 2.57
N THR A 183 22.97 1.84 1.95
CA THR A 183 21.66 1.21 2.15
C THR A 183 21.43 0.82 3.61
N ASP A 184 22.44 0.22 4.27
CA ASP A 184 22.37 -0.19 5.68
C ASP A 184 22.14 0.98 6.64
N ARG A 185 22.74 2.12 6.37
CA ARG A 185 22.56 3.35 7.18
C ARG A 185 21.18 3.96 6.97
N LEU A 186 20.71 3.94 5.72
CA LEU A 186 19.35 4.39 5.39
C LEU A 186 18.30 3.47 6.03
N GLU A 187 18.50 2.16 6.03
CA GLU A 187 17.60 1.20 6.68
C GLU A 187 17.53 1.44 8.20
N ARG A 188 18.67 1.70 8.85
CA ARG A 188 18.70 2.08 10.27
C ARG A 188 18.02 3.42 10.54
N LEU A 189 18.17 4.40 9.64
CA LEU A 189 17.43 5.66 9.75
C LEU A 189 15.92 5.41 9.66
N ILE A 190 15.44 4.58 8.72
CA ILE A 190 14.02 4.20 8.64
C ILE A 190 13.57 3.53 9.95
N LEU A 191 14.38 2.69 10.58
CA LEU A 191 14.05 2.08 11.87
C LEU A 191 13.80 3.15 12.95
N ILE A 192 14.68 4.13 13.06
CA ILE A 192 14.52 5.23 14.03
C ILE A 192 13.25 6.03 13.75
N LEU A 193 12.99 6.34 12.48
CA LEU A 193 11.79 7.06 12.07
C LEU A 193 10.52 6.24 12.33
N THR A 194 10.58 4.93 12.16
CA THR A 194 9.47 4.00 12.45
C THR A 194 9.13 4.02 13.94
N ILE A 195 10.12 3.97 14.82
CA ILE A 195 9.93 4.04 16.26
C ILE A 195 9.32 5.40 16.66
N ALA A 196 9.82 6.49 16.09
CA ALA A 196 9.30 7.84 16.35
C ALA A 196 7.83 7.98 15.85
N LEU A 197 7.53 7.45 14.66
CA LEU A 197 6.18 7.42 14.10
C LEU A 197 5.24 6.59 14.97
N TYR A 198 5.66 5.39 15.38
CA TYR A 198 4.88 4.53 16.27
C TYR A 198 4.53 5.25 17.56
N TRP A 199 5.50 5.92 18.17
CA TRP A 199 5.28 6.69 19.41
C TRP A 199 4.29 7.84 19.20
N ALA A 200 4.46 8.61 18.14
CA ALA A 200 3.56 9.72 17.80
C ALA A 200 2.11 9.23 17.56
N VAL A 201 1.95 8.13 16.81
CA VAL A 201 0.62 7.57 16.52
C VAL A 201 -0.02 6.98 17.77
N SER A 202 0.70 6.17 18.56
CA SER A 202 0.15 5.56 19.78
C SER A 202 -0.25 6.61 20.82
N THR A 203 0.55 7.67 20.96
CA THR A 203 0.20 8.80 21.85
C THR A 203 -1.05 9.54 21.34
N GLY A 204 -1.16 9.76 20.02
CA GLY A 204 -2.31 10.43 19.42
C GLY A 204 -3.61 9.61 19.46
N MET A 205 -3.50 8.28 19.53
CA MET A 205 -4.66 7.36 19.64
C MET A 205 -5.15 7.15 21.09
N GLN A 206 -4.41 7.62 22.09
CA GLN A 206 -4.89 7.55 23.47
C GLN A 206 -6.15 8.40 23.64
N PRO A 207 -7.20 7.87 24.32
CA PRO A 207 -8.38 8.67 24.62
C PRO A 207 -7.94 9.92 25.36
N LYS A 208 -8.41 11.09 24.94
CA LYS A 208 -8.22 12.32 25.71
C LYS A 208 -8.90 12.10 27.05
N THR A 209 -8.12 11.81 28.08
CA THR A 209 -8.62 11.92 29.45
C THR A 209 -9.13 13.35 29.62
N ASP A 210 -10.43 13.50 29.89
CA ASP A 210 -11.02 14.79 30.21
C ASP A 210 -10.12 15.47 31.26
N LYS A 211 -9.46 16.54 30.81
CA LYS A 211 -8.75 17.41 31.75
C LYS A 211 -9.84 17.92 32.70
N THR A 212 -9.93 17.29 33.85
CA THR A 212 -10.70 17.76 34.98
C THR A 212 -10.65 19.29 35.01
N LYS A 213 -11.79 19.93 34.89
CA LYS A 213 -11.95 21.37 35.06
C LYS A 213 -11.17 21.77 36.30
N ILE A 214 -10.03 22.39 36.14
CA ILE A 214 -9.39 23.13 37.23
C ILE A 214 -10.34 24.27 37.51
N THR A 215 -11.19 24.10 38.50
CA THR A 215 -12.02 25.14 39.08
C THR A 215 -11.05 26.24 39.52
N LYS A 216 -11.06 27.36 38.81
CA LYS A 216 -10.47 28.61 39.30
C LYS A 216 -11.19 28.93 40.62
N LYS A 217 -10.60 28.58 41.75
CA LYS A 217 -10.98 29.17 43.03
C LYS A 217 -10.74 30.66 42.91
N ASN A 218 -11.83 31.43 42.98
CA ASN A 218 -11.77 32.86 43.11
C ASN A 218 -10.94 33.25 44.35
N PHE A 219 -9.78 33.85 44.09
CA PHE A 219 -9.12 34.68 45.08
C PHE A 219 -9.74 36.08 44.98
N ALA A 220 -10.89 36.24 45.60
CA ALA A 220 -11.43 37.52 45.97
C ALA A 220 -11.94 37.33 47.40
N ASP A 221 -11.11 37.73 48.33
CA ASP A 221 -11.42 38.25 49.66
C ASP A 221 -10.20 38.08 50.58
N ARG A 222 -9.38 39.14 50.55
CA ARG A 222 -8.73 39.74 51.72
C ARG A 222 -8.07 41.06 51.31
#